data_fa104185059fef4484daf60d8f4babfa
#
_entry.id   fa104185059fef4484daf60d8f4babfa
#
_cell.length_a   1.000
_cell.length_b   1.000
_cell.length_c   1.000
_cell.angle_alpha   90.00
_cell.angle_beta   90.00
_cell.angle_gamma   90.00
#
_symmetry.space_group_name_H-M   'P 1'
#
loop_
_entity.id
_entity.type
_entity.pdbx_description
1 polymer ?
#
loop_
_entity_poly.entity_id
_entity_poly.type
_entity_poly.pdbx_seq_one_letter_code
_entity_poly.pdbx_strand_id
1 'polypeptide(L)'
;TNLNEEVKSNKIDPVIGREEELDSIALALGRRSKNNVLLVGDPGVGKTAIAEGMAFNIVQGNVPEFLKEFKVYNLDIGAMLAGSKYRGDFEERFKLVLAAIKKQGKTIVFIDEAHMMNGAGAGGANSSNDLANMLKPALTKGDLKVVASTTWEEYRKFFESDRALMRRFQRVTVDEPSAEVTNDILNGIKKYYEDYHNTTITQEAIDEAIKLSVKYQTDK
;
A
#
# COMPACT_ATOMS: atom_id res chain seq x y z
N THR A 1 -12.17 1.11 2.30
CA THR A 1 -12.67 0.56 1.02
C THR A 1 -12.26 -0.90 0.87
N ASN A 2 -13.11 -1.75 0.29
CA ASN A 2 -12.80 -3.14 -0.06
C ASN A 2 -12.29 -3.18 -1.51
N LEU A 3 -10.99 -3.37 -1.70
CA LEU A 3 -10.38 -3.35 -3.02
C LEU A 3 -10.81 -4.55 -3.89
N ASN A 4 -11.09 -5.71 -3.31
CA ASN A 4 -11.58 -6.86 -4.09
C ASN A 4 -12.92 -6.55 -4.78
N GLU A 5 -13.82 -5.81 -4.11
CA GLU A 5 -15.10 -5.42 -4.71
C GLU A 5 -14.90 -4.35 -5.79
N GLU A 6 -13.92 -3.47 -5.64
CA GLU A 6 -13.56 -2.50 -6.67
C GLU A 6 -12.98 -3.17 -7.91
N VAL A 7 -12.13 -4.20 -7.74
CA VAL A 7 -11.66 -5.03 -8.87
C VAL A 7 -12.81 -5.71 -9.58
N LYS A 8 -13.73 -6.35 -8.84
CA LYS A 8 -14.90 -7.04 -9.44
C LYS A 8 -15.84 -6.09 -10.18
N SER A 9 -15.88 -4.83 -9.77
CA SER A 9 -16.68 -3.79 -10.43
C SER A 9 -15.94 -3.03 -11.54
N ASN A 10 -14.78 -3.52 -11.98
CA ASN A 10 -13.91 -2.92 -13.01
C ASN A 10 -13.51 -1.46 -12.71
N LYS A 11 -13.30 -1.15 -11.43
CA LYS A 11 -12.80 0.17 -11.00
C LYS A 11 -11.28 0.20 -10.80
N ILE A 12 -10.65 -0.97 -10.79
CA ILE A 12 -9.20 -1.13 -10.65
C ILE A 12 -8.70 -1.91 -11.84
N ASP A 13 -7.73 -1.33 -12.52
CA ASP A 13 -7.04 -1.92 -13.67
C ASP A 13 -5.87 -2.81 -13.21
N PRO A 14 -5.41 -3.76 -14.06
CA PRO A 14 -4.21 -4.55 -13.79
C PRO A 14 -3.00 -3.63 -13.55
N VAL A 15 -2.21 -3.95 -12.53
CA VAL A 15 -0.94 -3.27 -12.26
C VAL A 15 0.18 -3.95 -13.04
N ILE A 16 0.95 -3.15 -13.78
CA ILE A 16 2.00 -3.59 -14.68
C ILE A 16 3.36 -3.19 -14.11
N GLY A 17 4.37 -4.05 -14.23
CA GLY A 17 5.74 -3.74 -13.87
C GLY A 17 6.02 -3.75 -12.36
N ARG A 18 5.19 -4.48 -11.57
CA ARG A 18 5.33 -4.62 -10.10
C ARG A 18 5.29 -6.08 -9.65
N GLU A 19 5.56 -7.01 -10.55
CA GLU A 19 5.47 -8.44 -10.32
C GLU A 19 6.42 -8.89 -9.21
N GLU A 20 7.66 -8.39 -9.18
CA GLU A 20 8.66 -8.74 -8.15
C GLU A 20 8.24 -8.28 -6.76
N GLU A 21 7.72 -7.06 -6.64
CA GLU A 21 7.21 -6.53 -5.37
C GLU A 21 5.98 -7.31 -4.91
N LEU A 22 5.05 -7.61 -5.81
CA LEU A 22 3.85 -8.40 -5.50
C LEU A 22 4.19 -9.81 -5.04
N ASP A 23 5.15 -10.48 -5.68
CA ASP A 23 5.66 -11.79 -5.27
C ASP A 23 6.34 -11.73 -3.90
N SER A 24 7.18 -10.70 -3.67
CA SER A 24 7.85 -10.48 -2.39
C SER A 24 6.85 -10.27 -1.25
N ILE A 25 5.77 -9.53 -1.50
CA ILE A 25 4.68 -9.32 -0.54
C ILE A 25 3.97 -10.64 -0.26
N ALA A 26 3.60 -11.40 -1.29
CA ALA A 26 2.92 -12.68 -1.14
C ALA A 26 3.74 -13.67 -0.31
N LEU A 27 5.05 -13.77 -0.59
CA LEU A 27 5.97 -14.61 0.17
C LEU A 27 6.08 -14.15 1.63
N ALA A 28 6.20 -12.84 1.89
CA ALA A 28 6.30 -12.30 3.24
C ALA A 28 5.04 -12.58 4.06
N LEU A 29 3.86 -12.39 3.46
CA LEU A 29 2.57 -12.66 4.12
C LEU A 29 2.39 -14.15 4.48
N GLY A 30 3.06 -15.07 3.79
CA GLY A 30 3.04 -16.51 4.07
C GLY A 30 3.97 -16.97 5.19
N ARG A 31 4.83 -16.12 5.71
CA ARG A 31 5.81 -16.49 6.74
C ARG A 31 5.15 -16.75 8.10
N ARG A 32 5.84 -17.54 8.94
CA ARG A 32 5.44 -17.77 10.34
C ARG A 32 5.75 -16.57 11.25
N SER A 33 6.80 -15.82 10.91
CA SER A 33 7.23 -14.59 11.60
C SER A 33 7.45 -13.49 10.56
N LYS A 34 7.33 -12.23 10.97
CA LYS A 34 7.39 -11.07 10.06
C LYS A 34 6.41 -11.22 8.88
N ASN A 35 5.20 -11.64 9.18
CA ASN A 35 4.14 -11.94 8.23
C ASN A 35 3.25 -10.72 7.92
N ASN A 36 3.74 -9.53 8.19
CA ASN A 36 3.21 -8.27 7.72
C ASN A 36 4.28 -7.56 6.88
N VAL A 37 3.87 -6.63 6.05
CA VAL A 37 4.74 -5.98 5.08
C VAL A 37 4.79 -4.47 5.30
N LEU A 38 5.98 -3.91 5.26
CA LEU A 38 6.21 -2.47 5.20
C LEU A 38 6.82 -2.13 3.85
N LEU A 39 6.02 -1.46 3.00
CA LEU A 39 6.48 -0.92 1.72
C LEU A 39 7.21 0.41 1.98
N VAL A 40 8.44 0.49 1.54
CA VAL A 40 9.26 1.70 1.70
C VAL A 40 9.74 2.16 0.34
N GLY A 41 9.48 3.40 0.01
CA GLY A 41 9.88 4.01 -1.27
C GLY A 41 9.57 5.49 -1.28
N ASP A 42 10.14 6.20 -2.24
CA ASP A 42 9.93 7.63 -2.41
C ASP A 42 8.45 7.97 -2.68
N PRO A 43 8.00 9.19 -2.43
CA PRO A 43 6.66 9.62 -2.84
C PRO A 43 6.45 9.42 -4.34
N GLY A 44 5.25 9.01 -4.74
CA GLY A 44 4.88 8.89 -6.15
C GLY A 44 5.35 7.61 -6.88
N VAL A 45 6.17 6.75 -6.27
CA VAL A 45 6.66 5.51 -6.94
C VAL A 45 5.59 4.43 -7.14
N GLY A 46 4.35 4.64 -6.69
CA GLY A 46 3.23 3.73 -6.94
C GLY A 46 2.96 2.70 -5.83
N LYS A 47 3.28 3.02 -4.56
CA LYS A 47 3.01 2.13 -3.42
C LYS A 47 1.52 1.78 -3.27
N THR A 48 0.63 2.73 -3.53
CA THR A 48 -0.83 2.51 -3.49
C THR A 48 -1.28 1.56 -4.61
N ALA A 49 -0.71 1.71 -5.81
CA ALA A 49 -0.99 0.81 -6.95
C ALA A 49 -0.61 -0.66 -6.63
N ILE A 50 0.40 -0.90 -5.80
CA ILE A 50 0.77 -2.24 -5.35
C ILE A 50 -0.37 -2.89 -4.54
N ALA A 51 -1.07 -2.13 -3.69
CA ALA A 51 -2.22 -2.66 -2.94
C ALA A 51 -3.37 -3.04 -3.88
N GLU A 52 -3.61 -2.23 -4.90
CA GLU A 52 -4.60 -2.50 -5.95
C GLU A 52 -4.21 -3.73 -6.77
N GLY A 53 -2.94 -3.85 -7.18
CA GLY A 53 -2.40 -5.01 -7.87
C GLY A 53 -2.49 -6.30 -7.04
N MET A 54 -2.27 -6.22 -5.74
CA MET A 54 -2.45 -7.36 -4.84
C MET A 54 -3.92 -7.80 -4.80
N ALA A 55 -4.86 -6.87 -4.67
CA ALA A 55 -6.30 -7.20 -4.70
C ALA A 55 -6.70 -7.79 -6.06
N PHE A 56 -6.19 -7.24 -7.15
CA PHE A 56 -6.41 -7.75 -8.50
C PHE A 56 -5.93 -9.20 -8.64
N ASN A 57 -4.70 -9.49 -8.24
CA ASN A 57 -4.12 -10.84 -8.31
C ASN A 57 -4.90 -11.84 -7.44
N ILE A 58 -5.39 -11.44 -6.27
CA ILE A 58 -6.23 -12.28 -5.41
C ILE A 58 -7.55 -12.62 -6.12
N VAL A 59 -8.23 -11.62 -6.70
CA VAL A 59 -9.50 -11.83 -7.40
C VAL A 59 -9.33 -12.72 -8.63
N GLN A 60 -8.21 -12.57 -9.36
CA GLN A 60 -7.88 -13.42 -10.51
C GLN A 60 -7.36 -14.81 -10.13
N GLY A 61 -7.06 -15.06 -8.86
CA GLY A 61 -6.48 -16.32 -8.39
C GLY A 61 -4.98 -16.47 -8.66
N ASN A 62 -4.30 -15.42 -9.09
CA ASN A 62 -2.86 -15.39 -9.39
C ASN A 62 -2.02 -15.14 -8.14
N VAL A 63 -2.30 -15.89 -7.08
CA VAL A 63 -1.61 -15.81 -5.78
C VAL A 63 -1.44 -17.21 -5.20
N PRO A 64 -0.49 -17.39 -4.26
CA PRO A 64 -0.39 -18.64 -3.51
C PRO A 64 -1.72 -19.04 -2.86
N GLU A 65 -1.96 -20.33 -2.73
CA GLU A 65 -3.23 -20.90 -2.28
C GLU A 65 -3.76 -20.27 -0.98
N PHE A 66 -2.88 -20.00 -0.02
CA PHE A 66 -3.26 -19.42 1.27
C PHE A 66 -3.82 -17.99 1.18
N LEU A 67 -3.52 -17.25 0.08
CA LEU A 67 -4.00 -15.87 -0.13
C LEU A 67 -5.32 -15.78 -0.91
N LYS A 68 -5.74 -16.83 -1.59
CA LYS A 68 -6.92 -16.80 -2.48
C LYS A 68 -8.23 -16.37 -1.81
N GLU A 69 -8.35 -16.62 -0.51
CA GLU A 69 -9.54 -16.27 0.26
C GLU A 69 -9.43 -14.91 0.97
N PHE A 70 -8.29 -14.23 0.84
CA PHE A 70 -8.10 -12.96 1.52
C PHE A 70 -8.85 -11.82 0.81
N LYS A 71 -9.35 -10.89 1.63
CA LYS A 71 -9.92 -9.62 1.19
C LYS A 71 -8.96 -8.49 1.54
N VAL A 72 -8.74 -7.57 0.62
CA VAL A 72 -7.87 -6.41 0.82
C VAL A 72 -8.72 -5.19 1.13
N TYR A 73 -8.47 -4.58 2.28
CA TYR A 73 -9.12 -3.35 2.70
C TYR A 73 -8.12 -2.20 2.73
N ASN A 74 -8.39 -1.16 1.97
CA ASN A 74 -7.64 0.10 2.05
C ASN A 74 -8.21 0.97 3.16
N LEU A 75 -7.36 1.34 4.13
CA LEU A 75 -7.67 2.30 5.19
C LEU A 75 -7.10 3.66 4.85
N ASP A 76 -7.98 4.64 4.76
CA ASP A 76 -7.63 6.05 4.60
C ASP A 76 -7.42 6.67 6.00
N ILE A 77 -6.15 6.77 6.40
CA ILE A 77 -5.76 7.37 7.68
C ILE A 77 -6.05 8.87 7.70
N GLY A 78 -5.85 9.55 6.57
CA GLY A 78 -6.12 10.99 6.44
C GLY A 78 -7.59 11.30 6.71
N ALA A 79 -8.51 10.58 6.09
CA ALA A 79 -9.95 10.73 6.31
C ALA A 79 -10.36 10.39 7.76
N MET A 80 -9.71 9.41 8.37
CA MET A 80 -9.97 9.05 9.78
C MET A 80 -9.50 10.14 10.74
N LEU A 81 -8.33 10.74 10.47
CA LEU A 81 -7.79 11.85 11.25
C LEU A 81 -8.64 13.11 11.10
N ALA A 82 -9.03 13.48 9.88
CA ALA A 82 -9.86 14.65 9.60
C ALA A 82 -11.23 14.59 10.32
N GLY A 83 -11.75 13.40 10.58
CA GLY A 83 -12.99 13.20 11.32
C GLY A 83 -12.84 13.11 12.85
N SER A 84 -11.63 13.27 13.41
CA SER A 84 -11.33 13.14 14.83
C SER A 84 -10.93 14.48 15.42
N LYS A 85 -11.55 14.89 16.53
CA LYS A 85 -11.21 16.14 17.23
C LYS A 85 -10.04 15.95 18.19
N TYR A 86 -9.92 14.77 18.76
CA TYR A 86 -8.89 14.41 19.73
C TYR A 86 -8.22 13.10 19.32
N ARG A 87 -6.99 12.89 19.80
CA ARG A 87 -6.24 11.65 19.56
C ARG A 87 -7.00 10.41 20.01
N GLY A 88 -7.63 10.45 21.18
CA GLY A 88 -8.44 9.34 21.70
C GLY A 88 -9.56 8.92 20.76
N ASP A 89 -10.20 9.88 20.10
CA ASP A 89 -11.26 9.63 19.12
C ASP A 89 -10.72 8.85 17.90
N PHE A 90 -9.52 9.21 17.43
CA PHE A 90 -8.86 8.51 16.33
C PHE A 90 -8.49 7.07 16.72
N GLU A 91 -7.87 6.88 17.90
CA GLU A 91 -7.48 5.56 18.38
C GLU A 91 -8.69 4.62 18.56
N GLU A 92 -9.78 5.14 19.13
CA GLU A 92 -11.02 4.38 19.31
C GLU A 92 -11.63 4.00 17.96
N ARG A 93 -11.74 4.97 17.04
CA ARG A 93 -12.25 4.74 15.69
C ARG A 93 -11.42 3.72 14.94
N PHE A 94 -10.09 3.82 15.01
CA PHE A 94 -9.18 2.88 14.38
C PHE A 94 -9.36 1.45 14.93
N LYS A 95 -9.47 1.30 16.25
CA LYS A 95 -9.73 0.00 16.88
C LYS A 95 -11.06 -0.61 16.45
N LEU A 96 -12.12 0.21 16.38
CA LEU A 96 -13.44 -0.23 15.91
C LEU A 96 -13.41 -0.70 14.46
N VAL A 97 -12.73 0.04 13.58
CA VAL A 97 -12.58 -0.32 12.17
C VAL A 97 -11.80 -1.63 12.03
N LEU A 98 -10.67 -1.78 12.71
CA LEU A 98 -9.90 -3.04 12.70
C LEU A 98 -10.71 -4.22 13.24
N ALA A 99 -11.49 -4.01 14.30
CA ALA A 99 -12.34 -5.07 14.85
C ALA A 99 -13.45 -5.48 13.86
N ALA A 100 -14.03 -4.52 13.14
CA ALA A 100 -15.03 -4.78 12.11
C ALA A 100 -14.43 -5.55 10.91
N ILE A 101 -13.24 -5.15 10.46
CA ILE A 101 -12.50 -5.83 9.38
C ILE A 101 -12.15 -7.26 9.80
N LYS A 102 -11.67 -7.45 11.01
CA LYS A 102 -11.29 -8.78 11.53
C LYS A 102 -12.46 -9.77 11.53
N LYS A 103 -13.70 -9.29 11.74
CA LYS A 103 -14.91 -10.13 11.66
C LYS A 103 -15.21 -10.63 10.24
N GLN A 104 -14.60 -10.04 9.22
CA GLN A 104 -14.77 -10.47 7.82
C GLN A 104 -13.96 -11.72 7.45
N GLY A 105 -13.16 -12.27 8.38
CA GLY A 105 -12.33 -13.44 8.17
C GLY A 105 -10.93 -13.10 7.70
N LYS A 106 -10.40 -13.85 6.73
CA LYS A 106 -9.05 -13.66 6.18
C LYS A 106 -8.92 -12.32 5.48
N THR A 107 -8.21 -11.38 6.09
CA THR A 107 -8.14 -10.00 5.62
C THR A 107 -6.71 -9.45 5.60
N ILE A 108 -6.43 -8.65 4.60
CA ILE A 108 -5.24 -7.80 4.50
C ILE A 108 -5.70 -6.35 4.61
N VAL A 109 -5.13 -5.64 5.56
CA VAL A 109 -5.37 -4.20 5.71
C VAL A 109 -4.19 -3.46 5.12
N PHE A 110 -4.45 -2.68 4.07
CA PHE A 110 -3.48 -1.76 3.52
C PHE A 110 -3.62 -0.40 4.21
N ILE A 111 -2.51 0.12 4.72
CA ILE A 111 -2.43 1.42 5.40
C ILE A 111 -1.44 2.27 4.63
N ASP A 112 -1.94 3.18 3.81
CA ASP A 112 -1.09 4.14 3.12
C ASP A 112 -0.62 5.23 4.07
N GLU A 113 0.59 5.74 3.83
CA GLU A 113 1.21 6.78 4.65
C GLU A 113 1.13 6.48 6.16
N ALA A 114 1.46 5.26 6.56
CA ALA A 114 1.30 4.77 7.94
C ALA A 114 2.00 5.67 8.99
N HIS A 115 3.01 6.45 8.60
CA HIS A 115 3.67 7.43 9.45
C HIS A 115 2.72 8.53 9.97
N MET A 116 1.62 8.83 9.26
CA MET A 116 0.61 9.79 9.73
C MET A 116 0.00 9.40 11.07
N MET A 117 0.00 8.12 11.40
CA MET A 117 -0.48 7.63 12.70
C MET A 117 0.42 8.07 13.87
N ASN A 118 1.69 8.38 13.61
CA ASN A 118 2.64 8.87 14.62
C ASN A 118 2.49 10.37 14.92
N GLY A 119 1.87 11.13 14.03
CA GLY A 119 1.66 12.58 14.17
C GLY A 119 0.30 12.99 14.69
N ALA A 120 -0.60 12.05 14.95
CA ALA A 120 -2.00 12.29 15.30
C ALA A 120 -2.23 12.89 16.71
N GLY A 121 -1.16 13.26 17.43
CA GLY A 121 -1.26 13.87 18.76
C GLY A 121 -0.21 14.94 18.99
N ALA A 122 -0.62 16.19 19.00
CA ALA A 122 0.22 17.33 19.31
C ALA A 122 0.85 17.21 20.71
N GLY A 123 2.17 17.29 20.80
CA GLY A 123 2.89 17.74 21.97
C GLY A 123 3.37 16.68 22.96
N GLY A 124 4.34 15.84 22.60
CA GLY A 124 5.07 15.06 23.58
C GLY A 124 6.14 14.15 22.95
N ALA A 125 7.31 14.11 23.54
CA ALA A 125 8.51 13.39 23.11
C ALA A 125 8.38 11.84 23.07
N ASN A 126 7.18 11.26 23.20
CA ASN A 126 6.91 9.82 23.25
C ASN A 126 6.12 9.29 22.06
N SER A 127 6.10 9.98 20.91
CA SER A 127 5.30 9.63 19.74
C SER A 127 5.78 8.40 18.96
N SER A 128 6.96 7.86 19.25
CA SER A 128 7.55 6.74 18.50
C SER A 128 6.85 5.37 18.72
N ASN A 129 6.05 5.22 19.76
CA ASN A 129 5.40 3.94 20.09
C ASN A 129 3.91 3.86 19.69
N ASP A 130 3.35 4.90 19.08
CA ASP A 130 1.92 5.00 18.89
C ASP A 130 1.41 4.03 17.83
N LEU A 131 2.06 4.01 16.67
CA LEU A 131 1.72 3.07 15.59
C LEU A 131 1.83 1.61 16.06
N ALA A 132 2.93 1.27 16.76
CA ALA A 132 3.14 -0.07 17.31
C ALA A 132 2.02 -0.46 18.27
N ASN A 133 1.62 0.43 19.17
CA ASN A 133 0.58 0.18 20.15
C ASN A 133 -0.81 0.03 19.50
N MET A 134 -1.10 0.82 18.49
CA MET A 134 -2.37 0.77 17.77
C MET A 134 -2.49 -0.49 16.89
N LEU A 135 -1.39 -0.92 16.28
CA LEU A 135 -1.35 -2.13 15.44
C LEU A 135 -1.19 -3.42 16.23
N LYS A 136 -0.66 -3.40 17.46
CA LYS A 136 -0.47 -4.60 18.30
C LYS A 136 -1.67 -5.55 18.31
N PRO A 137 -2.91 -5.09 18.48
CA PRO A 137 -4.07 -5.98 18.48
C PRO A 137 -4.30 -6.70 17.14
N ALA A 138 -3.94 -6.03 16.04
CA ALA A 138 -4.04 -6.59 14.69
C ALA A 138 -2.93 -7.57 14.37
N LEU A 139 -1.72 -7.34 14.93
CA LEU A 139 -0.52 -8.11 14.63
C LEU A 139 -0.39 -9.41 15.44
N THR A 140 -1.26 -9.64 16.42
CA THR A 140 -1.08 -10.71 17.41
C THR A 140 -1.66 -12.06 17.03
N LYS A 141 -2.58 -12.17 16.06
CA LYS A 141 -3.10 -13.51 15.63
C LYS A 141 -3.76 -13.50 14.24
N GLY A 142 -3.28 -14.34 13.40
CA GLY A 142 -3.85 -15.28 12.42
C GLY A 142 -4.39 -14.68 11.12
N ASP A 143 -5.61 -14.26 11.10
CA ASP A 143 -6.35 -14.00 9.85
C ASP A 143 -6.32 -12.54 9.38
N LEU A 144 -5.82 -11.63 10.22
CA LEU A 144 -5.59 -10.24 9.85
C LEU A 144 -4.10 -10.00 9.61
N LYS A 145 -3.78 -9.55 8.41
CA LYS A 145 -2.43 -9.14 8.00
C LYS A 145 -2.41 -7.66 7.66
N VAL A 146 -1.27 -7.03 7.84
CA VAL A 146 -1.08 -5.60 7.55
C VAL A 146 -0.03 -5.43 6.48
N VAL A 147 -0.36 -4.61 5.49
CA VAL A 147 0.58 -4.05 4.51
C VAL A 147 0.54 -2.55 4.70
N ALA A 148 1.60 -1.98 5.20
CA ALA A 148 1.72 -0.54 5.44
C ALA A 148 2.69 0.08 4.44
N SER A 149 2.47 1.34 4.06
CA SER A 149 3.39 2.08 3.20
C SER A 149 3.96 3.30 3.91
N THR A 150 5.18 3.66 3.57
CA THR A 150 5.86 4.88 4.08
C THR A 150 6.96 5.32 3.11
N THR A 151 7.50 6.52 3.32
CA THR A 151 8.68 7.01 2.60
C THR A 151 9.96 6.61 3.30
N TRP A 152 11.11 6.74 2.60
CA TRP A 152 12.42 6.49 3.21
C TRP A 152 12.72 7.43 4.37
N GLU A 153 12.34 8.70 4.26
CA GLU A 153 12.53 9.69 5.33
C GLU A 153 11.76 9.29 6.58
N GLU A 154 10.47 9.01 6.43
CA GLU A 154 9.58 8.63 7.53
C GLU A 154 9.92 7.25 8.12
N TYR A 155 10.41 6.33 7.28
CA TYR A 155 10.91 5.03 7.73
C TYR A 155 12.05 5.20 8.73
N ARG A 156 13.08 6.00 8.40
CA ARG A 156 14.21 6.26 9.28
C ARG A 156 13.78 6.95 10.57
N LYS A 157 12.83 7.86 10.47
CA LYS A 157 12.38 8.68 11.60
C LYS A 157 11.50 7.90 12.59
N PHE A 158 10.60 7.04 12.11
CA PHE A 158 9.56 6.45 12.94
C PHE A 158 9.59 4.92 13.04
N PHE A 159 10.18 4.21 12.08
CA PHE A 159 10.10 2.76 11.99
C PHE A 159 11.42 2.06 12.32
N GLU A 160 12.51 2.55 11.78
CA GLU A 160 13.81 1.84 11.83
C GLU A 160 14.27 1.53 13.25
N SER A 161 14.06 2.44 14.18
CA SER A 161 14.42 2.29 15.60
C SER A 161 13.40 1.46 16.42
N ASP A 162 12.19 1.27 15.89
CA ASP A 162 11.14 0.51 16.59
C ASP A 162 11.31 -0.99 16.40
N ARG A 163 12.05 -1.61 17.33
CA ARG A 163 12.31 -3.05 17.31
C ARG A 163 11.05 -3.90 17.39
N ALA A 164 9.99 -3.42 18.05
CA ALA A 164 8.75 -4.16 18.21
C ALA A 164 7.99 -4.26 16.87
N LEU A 165 7.98 -3.18 16.08
CA LEU A 165 7.44 -3.18 14.71
C LEU A 165 8.32 -4.02 13.79
N MET A 166 9.64 -3.78 13.78
CA MET A 166 10.56 -4.43 12.85
C MET A 166 10.64 -5.96 13.02
N ARG A 167 10.28 -6.48 14.18
CA ARG A 167 10.13 -7.94 14.40
C ARG A 167 8.89 -8.55 13.75
N ARG A 168 7.90 -7.72 13.38
CA ARG A 168 6.59 -8.16 12.86
C ARG A 168 6.38 -7.83 11.39
N PHE A 169 7.19 -6.90 10.86
CA PHE A 169 7.12 -6.47 9.47
C PHE A 169 8.33 -6.93 8.67
N GLN A 170 8.07 -7.41 7.46
CA GLN A 170 9.08 -7.56 6.42
C GLN A 170 9.10 -6.27 5.61
N ARG A 171 10.27 -5.66 5.47
CA ARG A 171 10.45 -4.51 4.58
C ARG A 171 10.52 -5.01 3.14
N VAL A 172 9.76 -4.34 2.27
CA VAL A 172 9.83 -4.48 0.80
C VAL A 172 10.07 -3.08 0.23
N THR A 173 11.16 -2.93 -0.50
CA THR A 173 11.52 -1.67 -1.15
C THR A 173 10.72 -1.51 -2.44
N VAL A 174 10.22 -0.31 -2.68
CA VAL A 174 9.52 0.07 -3.91
C VAL A 174 10.30 1.19 -4.54
N ASP A 175 11.04 0.86 -5.59
CA ASP A 175 11.83 1.81 -6.32
C ASP A 175 11.06 2.41 -7.51
N GLU A 176 11.55 3.53 -8.02
CA GLU A 176 11.06 4.10 -9.26
C GLU A 176 11.27 3.08 -10.40
N PRO A 177 10.25 2.83 -11.25
CA PRO A 177 10.42 1.95 -12.38
C PRO A 177 11.46 2.50 -13.37
N SER A 178 12.23 1.61 -13.99
CA SER A 178 13.13 2.00 -15.07
C SER A 178 12.35 2.60 -16.25
N ALA A 179 13.03 3.32 -17.13
CA ALA A 179 12.43 3.85 -18.36
C ALA A 179 11.77 2.76 -19.21
N GLU A 180 12.36 1.56 -19.24
CA GLU A 180 11.83 0.40 -19.94
C GLU A 180 10.52 -0.09 -19.31
N VAL A 181 10.51 -0.29 -17.99
CA VAL A 181 9.30 -0.68 -17.24
C VAL A 181 8.23 0.41 -17.34
N THR A 182 8.62 1.69 -17.30
CA THR A 182 7.69 2.82 -17.47
C THR A 182 7.04 2.78 -18.86
N ASN A 183 7.80 2.44 -19.91
CA ASN A 183 7.24 2.25 -21.25
C ASN A 183 6.20 1.13 -21.28
N ASP A 184 6.47 0.00 -20.64
CA ASP A 184 5.53 -1.11 -20.55
C ASP A 184 4.27 -0.73 -19.78
N ILE A 185 4.40 0.00 -18.67
CA ILE A 185 3.28 0.54 -17.89
C ILE A 185 2.42 1.44 -18.77
N LEU A 186 3.02 2.43 -19.45
CA LEU A 186 2.29 3.37 -20.31
C LEU A 186 1.59 2.66 -21.46
N ASN A 187 2.24 1.68 -22.09
CA ASN A 187 1.60 0.88 -23.14
C ASN A 187 0.45 0.02 -22.63
N GLY A 188 0.56 -0.50 -21.40
CA GLY A 188 -0.50 -1.28 -20.79
C GLY A 188 -1.75 -0.48 -20.43
N ILE A 189 -1.58 0.78 -20.01
CA ILE A 189 -2.69 1.64 -19.59
C ILE A 189 -3.20 2.55 -20.74
N LYS A 190 -2.45 2.74 -21.82
CA LYS A 190 -2.77 3.70 -22.88
C LYS A 190 -4.16 3.52 -23.46
N LYS A 191 -4.61 2.26 -23.59
CA LYS A 191 -5.94 1.96 -24.16
C LYS A 191 -7.08 2.58 -23.36
N TYR A 192 -6.96 2.58 -22.02
CA TYR A 192 -7.97 3.20 -21.15
C TYR A 192 -8.05 4.70 -21.34
N TYR A 193 -6.89 5.36 -21.52
CA TYR A 193 -6.83 6.79 -21.82
C TYR A 193 -7.32 7.10 -23.24
N GLU A 194 -6.96 6.29 -24.23
CA GLU A 194 -7.41 6.43 -25.62
C GLU A 194 -8.94 6.33 -25.70
N ASP A 195 -9.53 5.32 -25.04
CA ASP A 195 -10.98 5.09 -25.01
C ASP A 195 -11.70 6.25 -24.30
N TYR A 196 -11.18 6.68 -23.15
CA TYR A 196 -11.78 7.76 -22.38
C TYR A 196 -11.75 9.12 -23.11
N HIS A 197 -10.62 9.44 -23.74
CA HIS A 197 -10.43 10.72 -24.44
C HIS A 197 -10.79 10.68 -25.93
N ASN A 198 -11.19 9.52 -26.43
CA ASN A 198 -11.47 9.29 -27.84
C ASN A 198 -10.34 9.80 -28.76
N THR A 199 -9.12 9.38 -28.44
CA THR A 199 -7.87 9.76 -29.11
C THR A 199 -6.94 8.57 -29.27
N THR A 200 -5.84 8.76 -29.97
CA THR A 200 -4.78 7.74 -30.12
C THR A 200 -3.48 8.29 -29.58
N ILE A 201 -2.78 7.50 -28.77
CA ILE A 201 -1.46 7.83 -28.23
C ILE A 201 -0.43 7.01 -29.00
N THR A 202 0.47 7.70 -29.72
CA THR A 202 1.50 7.04 -30.50
C THR A 202 2.67 6.58 -29.62
N GLN A 203 3.49 5.63 -30.10
CA GLN A 203 4.68 5.19 -29.39
C GLN A 203 5.69 6.33 -29.25
N GLU A 204 5.83 7.17 -30.27
CA GLU A 204 6.72 8.33 -30.25
C GLU A 204 6.31 9.34 -29.14
N ALA A 205 5.01 9.48 -28.91
CA ALA A 205 4.53 10.33 -27.81
C ALA A 205 4.88 9.77 -26.43
N ILE A 206 4.80 8.45 -26.26
CA ILE A 206 5.20 7.75 -25.03
C ILE A 206 6.72 7.88 -24.83
N ASP A 207 7.53 7.60 -25.86
CA ASP A 207 8.98 7.67 -25.78
C ASP A 207 9.47 9.09 -25.41
N GLU A 208 8.89 10.10 -26.03
CA GLU A 208 9.24 11.49 -25.73
C GLU A 208 8.75 11.94 -24.34
N ALA A 209 7.59 11.48 -23.89
CA ALA A 209 7.10 11.74 -22.53
C ALA A 209 8.05 11.17 -21.48
N ILE A 210 8.51 9.92 -21.63
CA ILE A 210 9.47 9.28 -20.73
C ILE A 210 10.79 10.04 -20.74
N LYS A 211 11.32 10.36 -21.90
CA LYS A 211 12.59 11.08 -22.07
C LYS A 211 12.55 12.47 -21.40
N LEU A 212 11.47 13.21 -21.59
CA LEU A 212 11.30 14.54 -20.99
C LEU A 212 11.11 14.44 -19.47
N SER A 213 10.37 13.45 -18.99
CA SER A 213 10.17 13.21 -17.56
C SER A 213 11.52 12.91 -16.87
N VAL A 214 12.28 11.98 -17.39
CA VAL A 214 13.62 11.64 -16.85
C VAL A 214 14.57 12.83 -16.85
N LYS A 215 14.47 13.70 -17.87
CA LYS A 215 15.37 14.84 -18.02
C LYS A 215 15.03 16.04 -17.13
N TYR A 216 13.76 16.29 -16.90
CA TYR A 216 13.31 17.54 -16.30
C TYR A 216 12.54 17.40 -14.99
N GLN A 217 12.01 16.23 -14.68
CA GLN A 217 11.37 15.98 -13.38
C GLN A 217 12.40 15.46 -12.38
N THR A 218 12.57 16.20 -11.31
CA THR A 218 13.41 15.83 -10.16
C THR A 218 12.60 15.19 -9.04
N ASP A 219 11.30 15.48 -9.00
CA ASP A 219 10.34 14.89 -8.07
C ASP A 219 9.64 13.71 -8.78
N LYS A 220 9.66 12.58 -8.13
CA LYS A 220 9.17 11.29 -8.63
C LYS A 220 7.68 11.11 -8.36
#